data_c14ca722f95a6ba394868049ca4ff49c
#
_entry.id   c14ca722f95a6ba394868049ca4ff49c
#
_cell.length_a   1.000
_cell.length_b   1.000
_cell.length_c   1.000
_cell.angle_alpha   90.00
_cell.angle_beta   90.00
_cell.angle_gamma   90.00
#
_symmetry.space_group_name_H-M   'P 1'
#
loop_
_entity.id
_entity.type
_entity.pdbx_description
1 polymer ?
#
loop_
_entity_poly.entity_id
_entity_poly.type
_entity_poly.pdbx_seq_one_letter_code
_entity_poly.pdbx_strand_id
1 'polypeptide(L)'
;MSRRARALHAALALLCAAAVLSTAAQPDASYFTTVDVFVVSDTPVAAWQVELTERRGAMQIVGIERGDDSTFRDPPYYDRVAMMRSSTDRIVLASFSLSDAAQLQRGKVRVARVHVRMTGTPEPDYEARLVAAGTADGRPIDAQLSLETQTER
;
A
#
# COMPACT_ATOMS: atom_id res chain seq x y z
N MET A 1 44.83 -19.23 -46.39
CA MET A 1 44.14 -19.42 -45.07
C MET A 1 43.64 -20.85 -44.99
N SER A 2 44.14 -21.62 -44.05
CA SER A 2 43.84 -23.04 -43.93
C SER A 2 42.39 -23.32 -43.47
N ARG A 3 41.81 -24.45 -43.89
CA ARG A 3 40.45 -24.87 -43.50
C ARG A 3 40.28 -24.92 -41.97
N ARG A 4 41.37 -25.13 -41.22
CA ARG A 4 41.38 -25.12 -39.75
C ARG A 4 41.15 -23.73 -39.13
N ALA A 5 41.68 -22.66 -39.74
CA ALA A 5 41.45 -21.28 -39.26
C ALA A 5 40.00 -20.85 -39.43
N ARG A 6 39.32 -21.26 -40.50
CA ARG A 6 37.89 -20.95 -40.72
C ARG A 6 36.98 -21.70 -39.74
N ALA A 7 37.33 -22.92 -39.35
CA ALA A 7 36.57 -23.69 -38.39
C ALA A 7 36.66 -23.10 -36.97
N LEU A 8 37.83 -22.54 -36.60
CA LEU A 8 38.03 -21.91 -35.29
C LEU A 8 37.21 -20.62 -35.15
N HIS A 9 37.15 -19.81 -36.23
CA HIS A 9 36.37 -18.55 -36.22
C HIS A 9 34.85 -18.82 -36.18
N ALA A 10 34.38 -19.87 -36.84
CA ALA A 10 32.97 -20.26 -36.80
C ALA A 10 32.54 -20.77 -35.41
N ALA A 11 33.40 -21.54 -34.72
CA ALA A 11 33.13 -22.03 -33.38
C ALA A 11 33.13 -20.90 -32.34
N LEU A 12 34.02 -19.92 -32.48
CA LEU A 12 34.07 -18.77 -31.56
C LEU A 12 32.86 -17.85 -31.75
N ALA A 13 32.39 -17.64 -32.98
CA ALA A 13 31.20 -16.85 -33.28
C ALA A 13 29.91 -17.50 -32.71
N LEU A 14 29.83 -18.84 -32.77
CA LEU A 14 28.68 -19.56 -32.18
C LEU A 14 28.66 -19.51 -30.64
N LEU A 15 29.85 -19.52 -30.01
CA LEU A 15 29.93 -19.40 -28.53
C LEU A 15 29.53 -18.00 -28.04
N CYS A 16 29.88 -16.93 -28.79
CA CYS A 16 29.45 -15.58 -28.44
C CYS A 16 27.95 -15.35 -28.64
N ALA A 17 27.32 -16.00 -29.63
CA ALA A 17 25.88 -15.89 -29.84
C ALA A 17 25.05 -16.58 -28.74
N ALA A 18 25.56 -17.66 -28.14
CA ALA A 18 24.90 -18.35 -27.04
C ALA A 18 24.93 -17.57 -25.72
N ALA A 19 25.92 -16.70 -25.51
CA ALA A 19 26.05 -15.91 -24.29
C ALA A 19 25.10 -14.70 -24.22
N VAL A 20 24.51 -14.28 -25.33
CA VAL A 20 23.61 -13.09 -25.38
C VAL A 20 22.15 -13.44 -25.07
N LEU A 21 21.79 -14.73 -25.02
CA LEU A 21 20.41 -15.20 -24.88
C LEU A 21 19.96 -15.42 -23.42
N SER A 22 20.77 -15.11 -22.42
CA SER A 22 20.49 -15.48 -21.02
C SER A 22 20.15 -14.33 -20.06
N THR A 23 19.75 -13.16 -20.53
CA THR A 23 19.19 -12.12 -19.67
C THR A 23 17.73 -11.86 -19.99
N ALA A 24 16.91 -12.91 -19.98
CA ALA A 24 15.49 -12.70 -19.72
C ALA A 24 15.36 -12.23 -18.26
N ALA A 25 15.15 -10.93 -18.04
CA ALA A 25 14.79 -10.43 -16.74
C ALA A 25 13.58 -11.24 -16.26
N GLN A 26 13.74 -12.01 -15.17
CA GLN A 26 12.59 -12.61 -14.53
C GLN A 26 11.64 -11.47 -14.13
N PRO A 27 10.34 -11.57 -14.46
CA PRO A 27 9.39 -10.60 -13.97
C PRO A 27 9.48 -10.57 -12.45
N ASP A 28 9.62 -9.37 -11.89
CA ASP A 28 9.62 -9.19 -10.44
C ASP A 28 8.39 -9.86 -9.84
N ALA A 29 8.59 -10.75 -8.88
CA ALA A 29 7.50 -11.43 -8.20
C ALA A 29 6.59 -10.39 -7.56
N SER A 30 5.29 -10.49 -7.79
CA SER A 30 4.31 -9.64 -7.12
C SER A 30 3.58 -10.43 -6.04
N TYR A 31 3.23 -9.79 -4.94
CA TYR A 31 2.49 -10.36 -3.83
C TYR A 31 1.46 -9.35 -3.31
N PHE A 32 0.48 -9.86 -2.57
CA PHE A 32 -0.55 -9.03 -1.94
C PHE A 32 -0.27 -8.88 -0.45
N THR A 33 -0.58 -7.71 0.05
CA THR A 33 -0.53 -7.40 1.49
C THR A 33 -1.72 -6.53 1.85
N THR A 34 -2.14 -6.59 3.10
CA THR A 34 -3.14 -5.69 3.66
C THR A 34 -2.50 -4.81 4.71
N VAL A 35 -2.93 -3.55 4.76
CA VAL A 35 -2.54 -2.59 5.79
C VAL A 35 -3.80 -2.17 6.54
N ASP A 36 -3.91 -2.61 7.78
CA ASP A 36 -4.95 -2.15 8.70
C ASP A 36 -4.51 -0.84 9.36
N VAL A 37 -5.35 0.17 9.24
CA VAL A 37 -5.14 1.50 9.82
C VAL A 37 -6.03 1.64 11.05
N PHE A 38 -5.41 1.90 12.21
CA PHE A 38 -6.11 2.12 13.47
C PHE A 38 -5.93 3.56 13.93
N VAL A 39 -7.03 4.16 14.37
CA VAL A 39 -7.00 5.38 15.18
C VAL A 39 -7.11 4.97 16.66
N VAL A 40 -6.26 5.56 17.48
CA VAL A 40 -6.23 5.32 18.93
C VAL A 40 -6.55 6.63 19.64
N SER A 41 -7.69 6.69 20.35
CA SER A 41 -8.14 7.88 21.07
C SER A 41 -9.03 7.54 22.25
N ASP A 42 -8.84 8.23 23.37
CA ASP A 42 -9.74 8.15 24.53
C ASP A 42 -11.04 8.95 24.30
N THR A 43 -11.05 9.82 23.31
CA THR A 43 -12.22 10.60 22.90
C THR A 43 -12.90 9.94 21.69
N PRO A 44 -14.27 9.87 21.65
CA PRO A 44 -14.96 9.33 20.49
C PRO A 44 -14.61 10.09 19.20
N VAL A 45 -14.21 9.36 18.18
CA VAL A 45 -13.80 9.92 16.87
C VAL A 45 -14.99 9.92 15.92
N ALA A 46 -15.44 11.08 15.48
CA ALA A 46 -16.52 11.21 14.48
C ALA A 46 -16.00 11.47 13.07
N ALA A 47 -14.80 12.03 12.95
CA ALA A 47 -14.17 12.28 11.64
C ALA A 47 -12.67 12.08 11.74
N TRP A 48 -12.09 11.59 10.67
CA TRP A 48 -10.65 11.40 10.58
C TRP A 48 -10.14 11.53 9.14
N GLN A 49 -8.90 11.94 9.01
CA GLN A 49 -8.15 11.94 7.76
C GLN A 49 -6.74 11.44 8.00
N VAL A 50 -6.32 10.47 7.22
CA VAL A 50 -5.02 9.79 7.31
C VAL A 50 -4.34 9.82 5.96
N GLU A 51 -3.04 10.04 5.98
CA GLU A 51 -2.15 9.81 4.84
C GLU A 51 -1.34 8.55 5.11
N LEU A 52 -1.41 7.57 4.20
CA LEU A 52 -0.62 6.35 4.22
C LEU A 52 0.44 6.45 3.12
N THR A 53 1.69 6.20 3.47
CA THR A 53 2.86 6.29 2.57
C THR A 53 3.63 4.97 2.60
N GLU A 54 4.09 4.49 1.44
CA GLU A 54 5.10 3.43 1.30
C GLU A 54 6.46 4.09 1.03
N ARG A 55 7.44 3.88 1.90
CA ARG A 55 8.71 4.64 1.94
C ARG A 55 9.84 4.05 1.09
N ARG A 56 9.77 2.78 0.74
CA ARG A 56 10.84 2.05 0.02
C ARG A 56 10.58 1.84 -1.44
N GLY A 57 9.36 2.04 -1.87
CA GLY A 57 9.00 1.75 -3.23
C GLY A 57 7.66 2.32 -3.62
N ALA A 58 6.99 1.60 -4.49
CA ALA A 58 5.69 1.96 -4.96
C ALA A 58 4.72 0.79 -4.73
N MET A 59 3.55 1.13 -4.28
CA MET A 59 2.44 0.20 -4.08
C MET A 59 1.40 0.39 -5.18
N GLN A 60 0.69 -0.67 -5.53
CA GLN A 60 -0.55 -0.57 -6.27
C GLN A 60 -1.71 -0.86 -5.33
N ILE A 61 -2.56 0.13 -5.09
CA ILE A 61 -3.75 -0.03 -4.26
C ILE A 61 -4.80 -0.76 -5.09
N VAL A 62 -5.29 -1.89 -4.60
CA VAL A 62 -6.26 -2.74 -5.29
C VAL A 62 -7.64 -2.75 -4.64
N GLY A 63 -7.72 -2.28 -3.39
CA GLY A 63 -9.00 -2.14 -2.69
C GLY A 63 -8.87 -1.37 -1.39
N ILE A 64 -9.98 -0.80 -0.94
CA ILE A 64 -10.08 -0.11 0.34
C ILE A 64 -11.39 -0.55 0.98
N GLU A 65 -11.31 -1.05 2.21
CA GLU A 65 -12.45 -1.45 3.02
C GLU A 65 -12.66 -0.48 4.17
N ARG A 66 -13.90 -0.41 4.65
CA ARG A 66 -14.22 0.29 5.89
C ARG A 66 -13.56 -0.37 7.09
N GLY A 67 -13.48 0.35 8.19
CA GLY A 67 -13.07 -0.17 9.48
C GLY A 67 -14.16 -1.00 10.19
N ASP A 68 -13.90 -1.31 11.45
CA ASP A 68 -14.78 -2.15 12.28
C ASP A 68 -15.93 -1.38 12.92
N ASP A 69 -15.79 -0.05 13.06
CA ASP A 69 -16.84 0.78 13.65
C ASP A 69 -18.03 0.91 12.69
N SER A 70 -19.16 0.35 13.07
CA SER A 70 -20.41 0.34 12.29
C SER A 70 -21.03 1.73 12.12
N THR A 71 -20.57 2.74 12.87
CA THR A 71 -21.02 4.13 12.73
C THR A 71 -20.44 4.79 11.47
N PHE A 72 -19.32 4.27 10.94
CA PHE A 72 -18.80 4.59 9.61
C PHE A 72 -19.33 3.57 8.60
N ARG A 73 -20.47 3.86 7.99
CA ARG A 73 -21.24 2.89 7.17
C ARG A 73 -20.53 2.50 5.88
N ASP A 74 -19.83 3.44 5.27
CA ASP A 74 -19.23 3.30 3.95
C ASP A 74 -17.71 3.15 4.05
N PRO A 75 -17.05 2.59 3.02
CA PRO A 75 -15.61 2.69 2.89
C PRO A 75 -15.15 4.16 2.94
N PRO A 76 -13.94 4.43 3.43
CA PRO A 76 -13.41 5.79 3.46
C PRO A 76 -13.43 6.45 2.08
N TYR A 77 -13.60 7.75 2.03
CA TYR A 77 -13.23 8.55 0.87
C TYR A 77 -11.73 8.46 0.65
N TYR A 78 -11.31 8.41 -0.60
CA TYR A 78 -9.91 8.29 -0.96
C TYR A 78 -9.55 9.07 -2.23
N ASP A 79 -8.27 9.33 -2.42
CA ASP A 79 -7.75 9.90 -3.67
C ASP A 79 -7.89 8.88 -4.81
N ARG A 80 -8.88 9.11 -5.67
CA ARG A 80 -9.14 8.28 -6.85
C ARG A 80 -7.98 8.27 -7.85
N VAL A 81 -7.20 9.35 -7.91
CA VAL A 81 -6.05 9.41 -8.81
C VAL A 81 -4.96 8.44 -8.35
N ALA A 82 -4.73 8.34 -7.04
CA ALA A 82 -3.82 7.34 -6.46
C ALA A 82 -4.27 5.91 -6.78
N MET A 83 -5.57 5.61 -6.65
CA MET A 83 -6.14 4.29 -6.99
C MET A 83 -6.01 3.92 -8.47
N MET A 84 -6.13 4.90 -9.37
CA MET A 84 -6.07 4.65 -10.83
C MET A 84 -4.64 4.48 -11.35
N ARG A 85 -3.64 4.83 -10.57
CA ARG A 85 -2.24 4.63 -10.94
C ARG A 85 -1.84 3.17 -10.75
N SER A 86 -1.07 2.64 -11.68
CA SER A 86 -0.46 1.30 -11.54
C SER A 86 0.59 1.26 -10.41
N SER A 87 1.00 2.42 -9.93
CA SER A 87 2.01 2.59 -8.89
C SER A 87 1.84 3.94 -8.21
N THR A 88 1.80 3.96 -6.89
CA THR A 88 1.80 5.17 -6.07
C THR A 88 2.62 4.93 -4.80
N ASP A 89 3.20 5.98 -4.26
CA ASP A 89 3.88 5.96 -2.97
C ASP A 89 2.98 6.40 -1.81
N ARG A 90 1.80 6.98 -2.11
CA ARG A 90 0.95 7.62 -1.10
C ARG A 90 -0.53 7.55 -1.46
N ILE A 91 -1.37 7.44 -0.42
CA ILE A 91 -2.82 7.64 -0.51
C ILE A 91 -3.34 8.41 0.70
N VAL A 92 -4.33 9.27 0.45
CA VAL A 92 -5.09 9.95 1.50
C VAL A 92 -6.45 9.28 1.65
N LEU A 93 -6.81 8.97 2.89
CA LEU A 93 -8.07 8.37 3.30
C LEU A 93 -8.78 9.29 4.27
N ALA A 94 -10.10 9.43 4.17
CA ALA A 94 -10.89 10.21 5.10
C ALA A 94 -12.27 9.61 5.28
N SER A 95 -12.85 9.74 6.46
CA SER A 95 -14.23 9.37 6.71
C SER A 95 -14.83 10.21 7.82
N PHE A 96 -16.17 10.23 7.87
CA PHE A 96 -16.90 10.85 8.95
C PHE A 96 -18.19 10.07 9.26
N SER A 97 -18.66 10.23 10.49
CA SER A 97 -19.92 9.67 10.98
C SER A 97 -20.80 10.82 11.49
N LEU A 98 -22.09 10.75 11.18
CA LEU A 98 -23.12 11.65 11.72
C LEU A 98 -23.82 11.06 12.95
N SER A 99 -23.30 9.98 13.51
CA SER A 99 -23.82 9.35 14.71
C SER A 99 -23.54 10.21 15.95
N ASP A 100 -24.42 10.07 16.94
CA ASP A 100 -24.20 10.71 18.24
C ASP A 100 -22.93 10.22 18.91
N ALA A 101 -22.27 11.09 19.68
CA ALA A 101 -21.02 10.79 20.37
C ALA A 101 -21.09 9.52 21.26
N ALA A 102 -22.27 9.20 21.80
CA ALA A 102 -22.50 8.01 22.63
C ALA A 102 -22.43 6.68 21.83
N GLN A 103 -22.58 6.75 20.51
CA GLN A 103 -22.53 5.59 19.61
C GLN A 103 -21.13 5.35 19.03
N LEU A 104 -20.28 6.36 19.08
CA LEU A 104 -18.93 6.32 18.53
C LEU A 104 -17.98 5.56 19.44
N GLN A 105 -17.07 4.79 18.85
CA GLN A 105 -16.10 3.99 19.58
C GLN A 105 -14.92 4.85 20.10
N ARG A 106 -14.26 4.30 21.14
CA ARG A 106 -13.04 4.82 21.77
C ARG A 106 -11.98 3.74 21.79
N GLY A 107 -10.75 4.12 22.12
CA GLY A 107 -9.61 3.22 22.17
C GLY A 107 -9.01 2.96 20.81
N LYS A 108 -8.50 1.76 20.58
CA LYS A 108 -7.91 1.35 19.31
C LYS A 108 -9.01 0.81 18.38
N VAL A 109 -9.33 1.57 17.36
CA VAL A 109 -10.40 1.24 16.40
C VAL A 109 -9.80 1.16 14.99
N ARG A 110 -9.99 0.04 14.29
CA ARG A 110 -9.64 -0.05 12.88
C ARG A 110 -10.58 0.83 12.07
N VAL A 111 -10.02 1.81 11.36
CA VAL A 111 -10.78 2.79 10.58
C VAL A 111 -10.76 2.51 9.08
N ALA A 112 -9.76 1.75 8.62
CA ALA A 112 -9.65 1.33 7.22
C ALA A 112 -8.80 0.06 7.09
N ARG A 113 -9.02 -0.70 6.01
CA ARG A 113 -8.10 -1.71 5.49
C ARG A 113 -7.76 -1.38 4.05
N VAL A 114 -6.49 -1.32 3.74
CA VAL A 114 -5.97 -1.04 2.39
C VAL A 114 -5.36 -2.31 1.83
N HIS A 115 -5.87 -2.78 0.69
CA HIS A 115 -5.32 -3.91 -0.04
C HIS A 115 -4.31 -3.40 -1.05
N VAL A 116 -3.11 -3.94 -1.00
CA VAL A 116 -1.97 -3.47 -1.79
C VAL A 116 -1.34 -4.63 -2.55
N ARG A 117 -1.06 -4.42 -3.83
CA ARG A 117 -0.15 -5.27 -4.60
C ARG A 117 1.23 -4.65 -4.61
N MET A 118 2.21 -5.37 -4.14
CA MET A 118 3.61 -5.02 -4.17
C MET A 118 4.31 -5.75 -5.31
N THR A 119 5.35 -5.14 -5.90
CA THR A 119 6.17 -5.74 -6.95
C THR A 119 7.64 -5.67 -6.52
N GLY A 120 8.33 -6.80 -6.63
CA GLY A 120 9.73 -6.92 -6.22
C GLY A 120 9.92 -7.17 -4.72
N THR A 121 11.14 -7.14 -4.30
CA THR A 121 11.56 -7.17 -2.89
C THR A 121 12.30 -5.87 -2.63
N PRO A 122 12.03 -5.12 -1.61
CA PRO A 122 12.06 -5.51 -0.22
C PRO A 122 10.67 -5.53 0.45
N GLU A 123 10.67 -5.97 1.72
CA GLU A 123 9.52 -5.85 2.61
C GLU A 123 9.04 -4.39 2.67
N PRO A 124 7.72 -4.14 2.57
CA PRO A 124 7.17 -2.78 2.57
C PRO A 124 7.43 -2.07 3.90
N ASP A 125 7.61 -0.76 3.81
CA ASP A 125 7.82 0.14 4.95
C ASP A 125 6.74 1.22 4.95
N TYR A 126 5.61 0.91 5.60
CA TYR A 126 4.47 1.81 5.65
C TYR A 126 4.59 2.79 6.81
N GLU A 127 4.28 4.04 6.52
CA GLU A 127 4.10 5.12 7.48
C GLU A 127 2.71 5.72 7.34
N ALA A 128 2.06 6.00 8.48
CA ALA A 128 0.80 6.72 8.49
C ALA A 128 0.92 8.02 9.27
N ARG A 129 0.32 9.07 8.72
CA ARG A 129 0.23 10.38 9.35
C ARG A 129 -1.24 10.75 9.54
N LEU A 130 -1.63 11.05 10.79
CA LEU A 130 -2.94 11.63 11.07
C LEU A 130 -2.92 13.09 10.62
N VAL A 131 -3.78 13.41 9.66
CA VAL A 131 -3.92 14.79 9.15
C VAL A 131 -4.92 15.56 10.00
N ALA A 132 -6.03 14.91 10.37
CA ALA A 132 -7.06 15.47 11.21
C ALA A 132 -7.85 14.35 11.93
N ALA A 133 -8.33 14.66 13.13
CA ALA A 133 -9.35 13.89 13.81
C ALA A 133 -10.27 14.86 14.58
N GLY A 134 -11.55 14.52 14.69
CA GLY A 134 -12.55 15.39 15.31
C GLY A 134 -13.69 14.63 15.95
N THR A 135 -14.32 15.29 16.90
CA THR A 135 -15.54 14.86 17.62
C THR A 135 -16.80 15.11 16.80
N ALA A 136 -17.94 14.59 17.25
CA ALA A 136 -19.25 14.77 16.61
C ALA A 136 -19.70 16.24 16.58
N ASP A 137 -19.23 17.07 17.52
CA ASP A 137 -19.48 18.52 17.56
C ASP A 137 -18.40 19.34 16.84
N GLY A 138 -17.52 18.69 16.05
CA GLY A 138 -16.55 19.33 15.17
C GLY A 138 -15.29 19.85 15.86
N ARG A 139 -15.04 19.48 17.11
CA ARG A 139 -13.81 19.91 17.80
C ARG A 139 -12.66 18.99 17.39
N PRO A 140 -11.45 19.53 17.15
CA PRO A 140 -10.27 18.72 16.93
C PRO A 140 -9.90 17.92 18.18
N ILE A 141 -9.36 16.72 17.99
CA ILE A 141 -8.88 15.85 19.04
C ILE A 141 -7.46 15.37 18.76
N ASP A 142 -6.71 15.12 19.84
CA ASP A 142 -5.46 14.40 19.73
C ASP A 142 -5.77 12.89 19.65
N ALA A 143 -5.24 12.26 18.61
CA ALA A 143 -5.33 10.83 18.42
C ALA A 143 -4.00 10.32 17.84
N GLN A 144 -3.74 9.04 18.05
CA GLN A 144 -2.56 8.37 17.51
C GLN A 144 -2.96 7.40 16.40
N LEU A 145 -2.02 7.06 15.53
CA LEU A 145 -2.17 6.04 14.53
C LEU A 145 -1.37 4.79 14.89
N SER A 146 -1.90 3.64 14.53
CA SER A 146 -1.20 2.36 14.54
C SER A 146 -1.49 1.63 13.24
N LEU A 147 -0.46 0.99 12.67
CA LEU A 147 -0.59 0.15 11.48
C LEU A 147 -0.36 -1.32 11.85
N GLU A 148 -1.13 -2.20 11.23
CA GLU A 148 -0.87 -3.64 11.23
C GLU A 148 -0.85 -4.14 9.79
N THR A 149 0.20 -4.90 9.43
CA THR A 149 0.39 -5.40 8.07
C THR A 149 0.25 -6.91 8.08
N GLN A 150 -0.50 -7.46 7.11
CA GLN A 150 -0.64 -8.89 6.89
C GLN A 150 -0.25 -9.20 5.44
N THR A 151 0.69 -10.09 5.25
CA THR A 151 1.10 -10.56 3.92
C THR A 151 0.42 -11.89 3.63
N GLU A 152 -0.34 -11.94 2.54
CA GLU A 152 -0.88 -13.20 2.02
C GLU A 152 0.23 -13.93 1.26
N ARG A 153 0.55 -15.13 1.73
CA ARG A 153 1.54 -16.03 1.11
C ARG A 153 0.86 -17.13 0.33
#